data_40d846492d1b7c0998ddc86cc81622e6
#
_entry.id   40d846492d1b7c0998ddc86cc81622e6
#
_cell.length_a   1.000
_cell.length_b   1.000
_cell.length_c   1.000
_cell.angle_alpha   90.00
_cell.angle_beta   90.00
_cell.angle_gamma   90.00
#
_symmetry.space_group_name_H-M   'P 1'
#
loop_
_entity.id
_entity.type
_entity.pdbx_description
1 polymer ?
#
loop_
_entity_poly.entity_id
_entity_poly.type
_entity_poly.pdbx_seq_one_letter_code
_entity_poly.pdbx_strand_id
1 'polypeptide(L)'
;KKLDERILKLSVSEDIALSNIVHKLRDFGFEETDYVYEPGQFAVRGSILDVYSYSCEFPFRIDFFGDEIDSIRTFDVESQLSKVKRECIEIVPELSSLESEKQPIFSFLGEDTIVVMKDFVFLHDRIEQIYHDGFSAQSLTEQLEGATEMEAEQIRQRMQKELILCTTTQLKEGLAV
;
A
#
# COMPACT_ATOMS: atom_id res chain seq x y z
N LYS A 1 -11.19 10.10 -1.66
CA LYS A 1 -11.27 10.52 -3.11
C LYS A 1 -9.99 10.23 -3.90
N LYS A 2 -8.79 10.46 -3.35
CA LYS A 2 -7.53 10.18 -4.08
C LYS A 2 -7.15 8.69 -4.16
N LEU A 3 -7.62 7.85 -3.24
CA LEU A 3 -7.34 6.41 -3.25
C LEU A 3 -8.15 5.68 -4.34
N ASP A 4 -9.41 6.03 -4.52
CA ASP A 4 -10.29 5.39 -5.52
C ASP A 4 -9.78 5.58 -6.96
N GLU A 5 -9.07 6.66 -7.23
CA GLU A 5 -8.47 6.95 -8.54
C GLU A 5 -7.25 6.06 -8.86
N ARG A 6 -6.70 5.39 -7.84
CA ARG A 6 -5.54 4.49 -7.95
C ARG A 6 -5.89 3.01 -7.82
N ILE A 7 -7.16 2.68 -7.78
CA ILE A 7 -7.63 1.29 -7.81
C ILE A 7 -8.12 1.01 -9.23
N LEU A 8 -7.51 0.04 -9.88
CA LEU A 8 -7.97 -0.44 -11.17
C LEU A 8 -9.00 -1.55 -10.94
N LYS A 9 -10.24 -1.30 -11.29
CA LYS A 9 -11.33 -2.27 -11.25
C LYS A 9 -11.51 -2.87 -12.63
N LEU A 10 -11.60 -4.20 -12.70
CA LEU A 10 -11.80 -4.96 -13.93
C LEU A 10 -12.90 -5.99 -13.71
N SER A 11 -13.74 -6.18 -14.72
CA SER A 11 -14.86 -7.12 -14.68
C SER A 11 -14.90 -7.99 -15.94
N VAL A 12 -15.42 -9.20 -15.81
CA VAL A 12 -15.67 -10.07 -16.97
C VAL A 12 -16.66 -9.38 -17.90
N SER A 13 -16.47 -9.55 -19.21
CA SER A 13 -17.20 -8.90 -20.30
C SER A 13 -17.01 -7.38 -20.37
N GLU A 14 -16.01 -6.83 -19.71
CA GLU A 14 -15.62 -5.44 -19.87
C GLU A 14 -14.83 -5.26 -21.16
N ASP A 15 -15.21 -4.26 -21.97
CA ASP A 15 -14.53 -3.88 -23.21
C ASP A 15 -13.40 -2.88 -22.86
N ILE A 16 -12.20 -3.39 -22.73
CA ILE A 16 -11.01 -2.63 -22.39
C ILE A 16 -9.77 -3.26 -23.00
N ALA A 17 -9.06 -2.50 -23.84
CA ALA A 17 -7.84 -2.98 -24.47
C ALA A 17 -6.76 -3.35 -23.44
N LEU A 18 -6.16 -4.53 -23.61
CA LEU A 18 -5.05 -5.03 -22.79
C LEU A 18 -3.93 -3.99 -22.67
N SER A 19 -3.60 -3.28 -23.75
CA SER A 19 -2.58 -2.23 -23.76
C SER A 19 -2.88 -1.09 -22.79
N ASN A 20 -4.15 -0.72 -22.62
CA ASN A 20 -4.56 0.34 -21.70
C ASN A 20 -4.37 -0.09 -20.24
N ILE A 21 -4.63 -1.36 -19.94
CA ILE A 21 -4.39 -1.93 -18.61
C ILE A 21 -2.90 -1.98 -18.31
N VAL A 22 -2.09 -2.45 -19.25
CA VAL A 22 -0.62 -2.50 -19.13
C VAL A 22 -0.03 -1.10 -18.89
N HIS A 23 -0.53 -0.10 -19.60
CA HIS A 23 -0.11 1.29 -19.37
C HIS A 23 -0.41 1.74 -17.93
N LYS A 24 -1.64 1.50 -17.46
CA LYS A 24 -2.03 1.82 -16.08
C LYS A 24 -1.20 1.07 -15.03
N LEU A 25 -0.88 -0.20 -15.27
CA LEU A 25 -0.04 -0.97 -14.35
C LEU A 25 1.36 -0.37 -14.23
N ARG A 26 1.96 0.05 -15.35
CA ARG A 26 3.25 0.76 -15.35
C ARG A 26 3.16 2.11 -14.62
N ASP A 27 2.09 2.89 -14.83
CA ASP A 27 1.83 4.15 -14.12
C ASP A 27 1.66 3.92 -12.60
N PHE A 28 1.15 2.77 -12.20
CA PHE A 28 1.02 2.34 -10.82
C PHE A 28 2.32 1.81 -10.20
N GLY A 29 3.40 1.72 -11.00
CA GLY A 29 4.70 1.24 -10.56
C GLY A 29 4.83 -0.28 -10.51
N PHE A 30 3.94 -1.02 -11.19
CA PHE A 30 4.10 -2.46 -11.34
C PHE A 30 5.25 -2.78 -12.30
N GLU A 31 6.01 -3.82 -11.95
CA GLU A 31 7.12 -4.33 -12.72
C GLU A 31 6.65 -5.39 -13.73
N GLU A 32 7.09 -5.26 -14.99
CA GLU A 32 6.82 -6.27 -16.02
C GLU A 32 7.86 -7.39 -15.96
N THR A 33 7.39 -8.64 -15.86
CA THR A 33 8.20 -9.84 -15.70
C THR A 33 7.74 -10.93 -16.66
N ASP A 34 8.56 -11.98 -16.86
CA ASP A 34 8.13 -13.15 -17.65
C ASP A 34 7.08 -13.99 -16.92
N TYR A 35 7.20 -14.07 -15.59
CA TYR A 35 6.28 -14.78 -14.70
C TYR A 35 6.09 -13.99 -13.42
N VAL A 36 4.87 -14.02 -12.88
CA VAL A 36 4.49 -13.30 -11.68
C VAL A 36 4.72 -14.18 -10.45
N TYR A 37 5.51 -13.67 -9.49
CA TYR A 37 5.83 -14.36 -8.23
C TYR A 37 5.51 -13.52 -7.00
N GLU A 38 5.59 -12.20 -7.11
CA GLU A 38 5.47 -11.27 -5.98
C GLU A 38 4.46 -10.17 -6.25
N PRO A 39 3.82 -9.59 -5.21
CA PRO A 39 2.98 -8.40 -5.37
C PRO A 39 3.72 -7.26 -6.07
N GLY A 40 3.00 -6.56 -6.96
CA GLY A 40 3.58 -5.48 -7.76
C GLY A 40 4.16 -5.94 -9.09
N GLN A 41 4.07 -7.22 -9.44
CA GLN A 41 4.49 -7.76 -10.73
C GLN A 41 3.30 -8.00 -11.66
N PHE A 42 3.54 -7.89 -12.97
CA PHE A 42 2.63 -8.34 -14.01
C PHE A 42 3.39 -8.99 -15.18
N ALA A 43 2.74 -9.85 -15.93
CA ALA A 43 3.26 -10.52 -17.11
C ALA A 43 2.21 -10.57 -18.23
N VAL A 44 2.63 -10.31 -19.46
CA VAL A 44 1.77 -10.40 -20.65
C VAL A 44 2.25 -11.55 -21.54
N ARG A 45 1.34 -12.49 -21.83
CA ARG A 45 1.62 -13.63 -22.71
C ARG A 45 0.47 -13.82 -23.70
N GLY A 46 0.63 -13.25 -24.90
CA GLY A 46 -0.42 -13.25 -25.91
C GLY A 46 -1.65 -12.46 -25.44
N SER A 47 -2.79 -13.13 -25.31
CA SER A 47 -4.04 -12.55 -24.80
C SER A 47 -4.21 -12.72 -23.28
N ILE A 48 -3.17 -13.11 -22.55
CA ILE A 48 -3.25 -13.37 -21.12
C ILE A 48 -2.45 -12.28 -20.38
N LEU A 49 -3.05 -11.69 -19.37
CA LEU A 49 -2.43 -10.82 -18.38
C LEU A 49 -2.45 -11.50 -17.02
N ASP A 50 -1.27 -11.76 -16.48
CA ASP A 50 -1.10 -12.14 -15.08
C ASP A 50 -0.70 -10.89 -14.29
N VAL A 51 -1.32 -10.66 -13.12
CA VAL A 51 -1.02 -9.51 -12.27
C VAL A 51 -1.18 -9.84 -10.79
N TYR A 52 -0.22 -9.40 -9.96
CA TYR A 52 -0.28 -9.59 -8.52
C TYR A 52 -0.49 -8.26 -7.79
N SER A 53 -1.73 -8.04 -7.37
CA SER A 53 -2.12 -6.88 -6.58
C SER A 53 -1.53 -6.93 -5.18
N TYR A 54 -1.16 -5.77 -4.61
CA TYR A 54 -0.69 -5.67 -3.22
C TYR A 54 -1.76 -5.98 -2.17
N SER A 55 -3.03 -5.97 -2.56
CA SER A 55 -4.17 -6.23 -1.65
C SER A 55 -4.64 -7.68 -1.62
N CYS A 56 -4.01 -8.60 -2.36
CA CYS A 56 -4.50 -9.96 -2.56
C CYS A 56 -3.47 -11.00 -2.15
N GLU A 57 -3.96 -12.15 -1.68
CA GLU A 57 -3.14 -13.31 -1.34
C GLU A 57 -2.65 -14.07 -2.57
N PHE A 58 -3.43 -14.06 -3.66
CA PHE A 58 -3.11 -14.75 -4.91
C PHE A 58 -3.18 -13.78 -6.08
N PRO A 59 -2.28 -13.95 -7.09
CA PRO A 59 -2.35 -13.17 -8.32
C PRO A 59 -3.56 -13.54 -9.17
N PHE A 60 -3.89 -12.65 -10.07
CA PHE A 60 -4.97 -12.80 -11.04
C PHE A 60 -4.42 -13.13 -12.41
N ARG A 61 -5.11 -14.04 -13.12
CA ARG A 61 -4.93 -14.32 -14.54
C ARG A 61 -6.19 -13.88 -15.26
N ILE A 62 -6.01 -12.99 -16.22
CA ILE A 62 -7.07 -12.36 -17.01
C ILE A 62 -6.88 -12.78 -18.45
N ASP A 63 -7.83 -13.48 -19.02
CA ASP A 63 -7.84 -13.85 -20.43
C ASP A 63 -8.67 -12.85 -21.22
N PHE A 64 -8.17 -12.47 -22.38
CA PHE A 64 -8.82 -11.54 -23.31
C PHE A 64 -9.25 -12.23 -24.59
N PHE A 65 -10.42 -11.86 -25.11
CA PHE A 65 -10.83 -12.15 -26.46
C PHE A 65 -10.97 -10.82 -27.22
N GLY A 66 -9.94 -10.47 -28.01
CA GLY A 66 -9.82 -9.13 -28.55
C GLY A 66 -9.58 -8.11 -27.44
N ASP A 67 -10.45 -7.11 -27.35
CA ASP A 67 -10.42 -6.08 -26.30
C ASP A 67 -11.40 -6.36 -25.16
N GLU A 68 -12.08 -7.52 -25.16
CA GLU A 68 -13.03 -7.92 -24.12
C GLU A 68 -12.33 -8.86 -23.12
N ILE A 69 -12.61 -8.68 -21.83
CA ILE A 69 -12.20 -9.60 -20.76
C ILE A 69 -13.09 -10.83 -20.81
N ASP A 70 -12.56 -11.96 -21.28
CA ASP A 70 -13.28 -13.24 -21.38
C ASP A 70 -13.40 -13.93 -20.02
N SER A 71 -12.34 -13.98 -19.25
CA SER A 71 -12.36 -14.60 -17.92
C SER A 71 -11.31 -14.04 -16.98
N ILE A 72 -11.64 -14.07 -15.68
CA ILE A 72 -10.73 -13.71 -14.60
C ILE A 72 -10.68 -14.86 -13.59
N ARG A 73 -9.46 -15.22 -13.13
CA ARG A 73 -9.25 -16.26 -12.12
C ARG A 73 -8.01 -15.96 -11.28
N THR A 74 -8.00 -16.43 -10.05
CA THR A 74 -6.77 -16.48 -9.26
C THR A 74 -5.94 -17.68 -9.67
N PHE A 75 -4.62 -17.61 -9.46
CA PHE A 75 -3.73 -18.75 -9.68
C PHE A 75 -2.67 -18.85 -8.58
N ASP A 76 -2.05 -19.98 -8.51
CA ASP A 76 -0.97 -20.27 -7.56
C ASP A 76 0.38 -19.98 -8.19
N VAL A 77 1.22 -19.22 -7.50
CA VAL A 77 2.52 -18.77 -8.03
C VAL A 77 3.53 -19.90 -8.26
N GLU A 78 3.51 -20.94 -7.44
CA GLU A 78 4.45 -22.06 -7.53
C GLU A 78 4.07 -23.02 -8.65
N SER A 79 2.82 -23.46 -8.66
CA SER A 79 2.31 -24.41 -9.66
C SER A 79 1.85 -23.77 -10.95
N GLN A 80 1.63 -22.44 -10.97
CA GLN A 80 1.04 -21.69 -12.09
C GLN A 80 -0.37 -22.14 -12.48
N LEU A 81 -1.04 -22.94 -11.63
CA LEU A 81 -2.37 -23.46 -11.89
C LEU A 81 -3.45 -22.50 -11.41
N SER A 82 -4.48 -22.35 -12.23
CA SER A 82 -5.65 -21.54 -11.89
C SER A 82 -6.44 -22.17 -10.74
N LYS A 83 -6.94 -21.32 -9.82
CA LYS A 83 -7.69 -21.72 -8.62
C LYS A 83 -9.17 -21.34 -8.73
N VAL A 84 -9.51 -20.08 -8.50
CA VAL A 84 -10.89 -19.62 -8.32
C VAL A 84 -11.25 -18.62 -9.40
N LYS A 85 -12.41 -18.78 -10.03
CA LYS A 85 -12.98 -17.79 -10.95
C LYS A 85 -13.48 -16.57 -10.19
N ARG A 86 -13.37 -15.40 -10.81
CA ARG A 86 -13.83 -14.12 -10.31
C ARG A 86 -14.63 -13.40 -11.38
N GLU A 87 -15.70 -12.73 -11.00
CA GLU A 87 -16.51 -11.88 -11.89
C GLU A 87 -15.90 -10.47 -11.98
N CYS A 88 -15.33 -10.00 -10.87
CA CYS A 88 -14.66 -8.71 -10.80
C CYS A 88 -13.45 -8.79 -9.87
N ILE A 89 -12.48 -7.90 -10.11
CA ILE A 89 -11.28 -7.76 -9.29
C ILE A 89 -10.91 -6.27 -9.11
N GLU A 90 -10.14 -6.02 -8.06
CA GLU A 90 -9.51 -4.73 -7.80
C GLU A 90 -8.00 -4.91 -7.73
N ILE A 91 -7.28 -4.15 -8.54
CA ILE A 91 -5.82 -4.13 -8.54
C ILE A 91 -5.38 -2.86 -7.83
N VAL A 92 -4.69 -3.05 -6.71
CA VAL A 92 -4.21 -1.98 -5.83
C VAL A 92 -2.69 -1.91 -5.93
N PRO A 93 -2.11 -0.74 -6.24
CA PRO A 93 -0.66 -0.54 -6.26
C PRO A 93 -0.07 -0.51 -4.85
N GLU A 94 1.24 -0.42 -4.76
CA GLU A 94 1.91 -0.14 -3.50
C GLU A 94 1.55 1.27 -3.00
N LEU A 95 0.91 1.35 -1.85
CA LEU A 95 0.45 2.61 -1.28
C LEU A 95 1.49 3.28 -0.37
N SER A 96 2.55 2.56 0.00
CA SER A 96 3.59 3.06 0.91
C SER A 96 4.44 4.19 0.31
N SER A 97 4.58 4.21 -1.03
CA SER A 97 5.33 5.23 -1.76
C SER A 97 4.53 6.50 -2.05
N LEU A 98 3.24 6.53 -1.72
CA LEU A 98 2.42 7.70 -1.93
C LEU A 98 2.81 8.78 -0.93
N GLU A 99 3.26 9.93 -1.42
CA GLU A 99 3.32 11.20 -0.69
C GLU A 99 1.90 11.72 -0.38
N SER A 100 1.03 10.85 0.11
CA SER A 100 -0.30 11.24 0.56
C SER A 100 -0.22 11.70 2.01
N GLU A 101 -0.98 12.71 2.36
CA GLU A 101 -1.19 13.11 3.75
C GLU A 101 -1.59 11.87 4.56
N LYS A 102 -0.65 11.35 5.35
CA LYS A 102 -0.93 10.25 6.27
C LYS A 102 -1.84 10.78 7.36
N GLN A 103 -2.90 10.06 7.62
CA GLN A 103 -3.86 10.41 8.67
C GLN A 103 -3.81 9.35 9.77
N PRO A 104 -4.07 9.73 11.03
CA PRO A 104 -4.20 8.77 12.11
C PRO A 104 -5.27 7.73 11.80
N ILE A 105 -5.03 6.47 12.18
CA ILE A 105 -5.99 5.38 11.93
C ILE A 105 -7.37 5.68 12.49
N PHE A 106 -7.45 6.41 13.58
CA PHE A 106 -8.72 6.79 14.23
C PHE A 106 -9.63 7.63 13.33
N SER A 107 -9.09 8.39 12.37
CA SER A 107 -9.89 9.14 11.41
C SER A 107 -10.66 8.27 10.41
N PHE A 108 -10.30 6.98 10.32
CA PHE A 108 -10.96 5.99 9.45
C PHE A 108 -11.92 5.09 10.21
N LEU A 109 -11.90 5.11 11.55
CA LEU A 109 -12.79 4.29 12.37
C LEU A 109 -14.17 4.97 12.47
N GLY A 110 -15.23 4.18 12.32
CA GLY A 110 -16.60 4.65 12.55
C GLY A 110 -16.89 4.88 14.04
N GLU A 111 -17.90 5.69 14.34
CA GLU A 111 -18.30 6.02 15.72
C GLU A 111 -18.66 4.77 16.56
N ASP A 112 -19.12 3.69 15.93
CA ASP A 112 -19.46 2.42 16.57
C ASP A 112 -18.27 1.47 16.73
N THR A 113 -17.03 1.91 16.44
CA THR A 113 -15.85 1.05 16.48
C THR A 113 -15.37 0.85 17.91
N ILE A 114 -15.24 -0.40 18.34
CA ILE A 114 -14.66 -0.77 19.62
C ILE A 114 -13.17 -1.06 19.43
N VAL A 115 -12.32 -0.25 20.04
CA VAL A 115 -10.86 -0.46 20.05
C VAL A 115 -10.47 -1.27 21.27
N VAL A 116 -9.95 -2.48 21.06
CA VAL A 116 -9.48 -3.35 22.15
C VAL A 116 -7.96 -3.32 22.18
N MET A 117 -7.38 -3.01 23.31
CA MET A 117 -5.94 -3.02 23.52
C MET A 117 -5.58 -3.69 24.85
N LYS A 118 -4.41 -4.31 24.92
CA LYS A 118 -3.98 -5.08 26.08
C LYS A 118 -3.57 -4.18 27.25
N ASP A 119 -2.82 -3.11 26.96
CA ASP A 119 -2.27 -2.19 27.96
C ASP A 119 -2.09 -0.81 27.32
N PHE A 120 -2.97 0.12 27.72
CA PHE A 120 -2.92 1.50 27.20
C PHE A 120 -1.70 2.26 27.73
N VAL A 121 -1.33 2.07 28.99
CA VAL A 121 -0.20 2.79 29.60
C VAL A 121 1.09 2.40 28.91
N PHE A 122 1.31 1.11 28.73
CA PHE A 122 2.47 0.60 28.01
C PHE A 122 2.56 1.14 26.57
N LEU A 123 1.43 1.14 25.84
CA LEU A 123 1.38 1.66 24.47
C LEU A 123 1.68 3.16 24.42
N HIS A 124 1.08 3.94 25.33
CA HIS A 124 1.30 5.37 25.46
C HIS A 124 2.79 5.67 25.72
N ASP A 125 3.35 5.05 26.76
CA ASP A 125 4.74 5.28 27.15
C ASP A 125 5.72 4.86 26.05
N ARG A 126 5.38 3.79 25.31
CA ARG A 126 6.22 3.35 24.18
C ARG A 126 6.20 4.33 23.01
N ILE A 127 5.04 4.90 22.68
CA ILE A 127 4.92 5.94 21.64
C ILE A 127 5.68 7.20 22.08
N GLU A 128 5.52 7.63 23.33
CA GLU A 128 6.22 8.77 23.91
C GLU A 128 7.74 8.59 23.83
N GLN A 129 8.23 7.40 24.22
CA GLN A 129 9.64 7.06 24.17
C GLN A 129 10.19 7.10 22.74
N ILE A 130 9.49 6.47 21.77
CA ILE A 130 9.90 6.45 20.36
C ILE A 130 9.96 7.88 19.80
N TYR A 131 8.98 8.71 20.16
CA TYR A 131 8.95 10.11 19.73
C TYR A 131 10.14 10.89 20.34
N HIS A 132 10.33 10.78 21.65
CA HIS A 132 11.39 11.48 22.37
C HIS A 132 12.79 11.06 21.87
N ASP A 133 13.04 9.77 21.72
CA ASP A 133 14.38 9.24 21.40
C ASP A 133 14.77 9.41 19.92
N GLY A 134 13.80 9.43 19.01
CA GLY A 134 14.06 9.39 17.58
C GLY A 134 13.57 10.58 16.76
N PHE A 135 12.58 11.32 17.28
CA PHE A 135 11.86 12.31 16.49
C PHE A 135 11.64 13.66 17.18
N SER A 136 12.02 13.83 18.44
CA SER A 136 11.94 15.14 19.08
C SER A 136 12.92 16.12 18.42
N ALA A 137 12.53 17.39 18.32
CA ALA A 137 13.37 18.43 17.74
C ALA A 137 14.74 18.52 18.44
N GLN A 138 14.79 18.29 19.75
CA GLN A 138 16.03 18.27 20.52
C GLN A 138 16.92 17.08 20.12
N SER A 139 16.38 15.86 20.07
CA SER A 139 17.14 14.67 19.67
C SER A 139 17.67 14.78 18.23
N LEU A 140 16.86 15.32 17.32
CA LEU A 140 17.26 15.52 15.92
C LEU A 140 18.35 16.59 15.77
N THR A 141 18.30 17.66 16.58
CA THR A 141 19.35 18.71 16.58
C THR A 141 20.66 18.16 17.13
N GLU A 142 20.61 17.41 18.23
CA GLU A 142 21.80 16.78 18.82
C GLU A 142 22.45 15.77 17.84
N GLN A 143 21.65 15.04 17.06
CA GLN A 143 22.16 14.12 16.04
C GLN A 143 22.78 14.85 14.83
N LEU A 144 22.36 16.08 14.51
CA LEU A 144 22.94 16.90 13.45
C LEU A 144 24.31 17.49 13.84
N GLU A 145 24.56 17.70 15.13
CA GLU A 145 25.82 18.18 15.65
C GLU A 145 26.92 17.10 15.52
N GLY A 146 27.70 17.16 14.47
CA GLY A 146 28.79 16.22 14.18
C GLY A 146 28.46 15.15 13.13
N ALA A 147 27.30 15.21 12.51
CA ALA A 147 26.91 14.30 11.43
C ALA A 147 27.63 14.65 10.12
N THR A 148 27.99 13.62 9.36
CA THR A 148 28.42 13.76 7.96
C THR A 148 27.28 14.22 7.08
N GLU A 149 27.56 14.72 5.87
CA GLU A 149 26.53 15.23 4.95
C GLU A 149 25.47 14.18 4.60
N MET A 150 25.88 12.91 4.46
CA MET A 150 24.98 11.78 4.19
C MET A 150 24.10 11.45 5.41
N GLU A 151 24.65 11.49 6.61
CA GLU A 151 23.90 11.30 7.87
C GLU A 151 22.94 12.46 8.12
N ALA A 152 23.35 13.69 7.85
CA ALA A 152 22.51 14.87 7.96
C ALA A 152 21.29 14.81 7.02
N GLU A 153 21.45 14.28 5.81
CA GLU A 153 20.34 14.07 4.89
C GLU A 153 19.35 13.02 5.41
N GLN A 154 19.84 11.92 5.98
CA GLN A 154 18.98 10.92 6.62
C GLN A 154 18.22 11.49 7.83
N ILE A 155 18.86 12.35 8.61
CA ILE A 155 18.22 13.03 9.74
C ILE A 155 17.14 14.00 9.25
N ARG A 156 17.40 14.78 8.18
CA ARG A 156 16.39 15.66 7.56
C ARG A 156 15.18 14.88 7.04
N GLN A 157 15.39 13.71 6.46
CA GLN A 157 14.30 12.82 6.03
C GLN A 157 13.50 12.30 7.23
N ARG A 158 14.14 12.05 8.39
CA ARG A 158 13.44 11.72 9.64
C ARG A 158 12.60 12.89 10.15
N MET A 159 13.15 14.11 10.11
CA MET A 159 12.39 15.32 10.48
C MET A 159 11.12 15.49 9.65
N GLN A 160 11.18 15.20 8.36
CA GLN A 160 9.98 15.20 7.50
C GLN A 160 8.97 14.11 7.91
N LYS A 161 9.44 12.96 8.41
CA LYS A 161 8.59 11.89 8.91
C LYS A 161 7.94 12.21 10.27
N GLU A 162 8.54 13.08 11.07
CA GLU A 162 7.95 13.54 12.34
C GLU A 162 6.55 14.11 12.16
N LEU A 163 6.34 14.90 11.10
CA LEU A 163 5.04 15.46 10.74
C LEU A 163 3.96 14.42 10.41
N ILE A 164 4.34 13.14 10.29
CA ILE A 164 3.51 12.03 9.87
C ILE A 164 3.20 11.08 11.05
N LEU A 165 3.92 11.22 12.16
CA LEU A 165 3.72 10.36 13.34
C LEU A 165 2.57 10.85 14.20
N CYS A 166 1.75 9.90 14.65
CA CYS A 166 0.73 10.16 15.66
C CYS A 166 1.40 10.43 17.01
N THR A 167 1.16 11.60 17.58
CA THR A 167 1.60 11.92 18.92
C THR A 167 0.73 11.23 19.98
N THR A 168 1.22 11.13 21.22
CA THR A 168 0.42 10.61 22.35
C THR A 168 -0.83 11.42 22.62
N THR A 169 -0.81 12.73 22.32
CA THR A 169 -1.99 13.60 22.39
C THR A 169 -3.04 13.19 21.36
N GLN A 170 -2.65 13.01 20.10
CA GLN A 170 -3.54 12.55 19.03
C GLN A 170 -4.06 11.13 19.28
N LEU A 171 -3.24 10.25 19.88
CA LEU A 171 -3.68 8.93 20.32
C LEU A 171 -4.80 9.02 21.36
N LYS A 172 -4.64 9.89 22.37
CA LYS A 172 -5.65 10.11 23.41
C LYS A 172 -6.92 10.72 22.84
N GLU A 173 -6.80 11.73 21.98
CA GLU A 173 -7.93 12.38 21.33
C GLU A 173 -8.71 11.41 20.43
N GLY A 174 -8.00 10.55 19.69
CA GLY A 174 -8.62 9.55 18.83
C GLY A 174 -9.29 8.40 19.59
N LEU A 175 -8.92 8.16 20.85
CA LEU A 175 -9.52 7.15 21.74
C LEU A 175 -10.53 7.76 22.71
N ALA A 176 -10.52 9.07 22.90
CA ALA A 176 -11.48 9.78 23.73
C ALA A 176 -12.78 9.97 22.96
N VAL A 177 -13.63 8.98 23.07
CA VAL A 177 -15.02 9.03 22.65
C VAL A 177 -15.90 9.29 23.85
#